data_69210a7b5b48dbd2fa4082aa8cffc746
#
_entry.id   69210a7b5b48dbd2fa4082aa8cffc746
#
_cell.length_a   1.000
_cell.length_b   1.000
_cell.length_c   1.000
_cell.angle_alpha   90.00
_cell.angle_beta   90.00
_cell.angle_gamma   90.00
#
_symmetry.space_group_name_H-M   'P 1'
#
loop_
_entity.id
_entity.type
_entity.pdbx_description
1 polymer ?
#
loop_
_entity_poly.entity_id
_entity_poly.type
_entity_poly.pdbx_seq_one_letter_code
_entity_poly.pdbx_strand_id
1 'polypeptide(L)'
;MRAAIESRYDNEVAQMHASADFDGASSLWLAIRREAHNLVAQEPILGSFYHATILNHEDFGSALSFHLANKLDSGVLPAMLLRDVICEAMAADPSILKAAEIDIIATRTRDPACSHYSTPFLYFKGFHALQAYRVAHWLWHQDRQPLAVFIQNQVSAAFGVDIHPAASLGSGIMLDHATGIVMGETSVVEDDVSILHEVTLGGTGKESGDRHPKIRRGVLLSAGAKIIGNIEVGEGAKVGAGSVVLEDVPPHVTVAGVPAKIVGRPGCDSPALDMNQSLAD
;
A
#
# COMPACT_ATOMS: atom_id res chain seq x y z
N MET A 1 25.67 0.05 -4.92
CA MET A 1 24.29 0.07 -5.45
C MET A 1 23.26 0.23 -4.31
N ARG A 2 23.44 -0.43 -3.19
CA ARG A 2 22.62 -0.50 -1.98
C ARG A 2 22.40 0.84 -1.27
N ALA A 3 23.45 1.50 -0.78
CA ALA A 3 23.37 2.85 -0.18
C ALA A 3 22.79 3.91 -1.13
N ALA A 4 22.80 3.64 -2.44
CA ALA A 4 22.24 4.52 -3.44
C ALA A 4 20.69 4.41 -3.54
N ILE A 5 20.11 3.24 -3.25
CA ILE A 5 18.64 3.03 -3.28
C ILE A 5 18.02 3.60 -2.00
N GLU A 6 18.57 3.29 -0.84
CA GLU A 6 18.16 3.86 0.46
C GLU A 6 18.32 5.38 0.45
N SER A 7 19.48 5.88 0.05
CA SER A 7 19.74 7.32 -0.08
C SER A 7 18.84 7.99 -1.13
N ARG A 8 18.46 7.30 -2.19
CA ARG A 8 17.55 7.84 -3.20
C ARG A 8 16.12 7.91 -2.68
N TYR A 9 15.64 6.87 -1.99
CA TYR A 9 14.31 6.86 -1.36
C TYR A 9 14.20 7.94 -0.30
N ASP A 10 15.14 7.98 0.66
CA ASP A 10 15.15 8.98 1.73
C ASP A 10 15.30 10.41 1.17
N ASN A 11 16.12 10.60 0.13
CA ASN A 11 16.27 11.90 -0.54
C ASN A 11 15.02 12.28 -1.33
N GLU A 12 14.36 11.37 -2.05
CA GLU A 12 13.11 11.66 -2.75
C GLU A 12 12.01 12.01 -1.76
N VAL A 13 11.86 11.25 -0.66
CA VAL A 13 10.91 11.56 0.42
C VAL A 13 11.24 12.89 1.08
N ALA A 14 12.49 13.14 1.45
CA ALA A 14 12.94 14.39 2.09
C ALA A 14 12.79 15.60 1.16
N GLN A 15 13.12 15.48 -0.13
CA GLN A 15 12.99 16.55 -1.11
C GLN A 15 11.52 16.89 -1.38
N MET A 16 10.62 15.90 -1.40
CA MET A 16 9.19 16.14 -1.57
C MET A 16 8.55 16.79 -0.34
N HIS A 17 9.08 16.50 0.86
CA HIS A 17 8.63 17.20 2.09
C HIS A 17 9.21 18.61 2.23
N ALA A 18 10.38 18.89 1.66
CA ALA A 18 11.04 20.21 1.74
C ALA A 18 10.55 21.19 0.67
N SER A 19 10.00 20.74 -0.44
CA SER A 19 9.55 21.55 -1.56
C SER A 19 8.03 21.76 -1.54
N ALA A 20 7.48 22.32 -0.46
CA ALA A 20 6.19 22.98 -0.51
C ALA A 20 6.36 24.26 -1.33
N ASP A 21 6.14 24.18 -2.63
CA ASP A 21 6.17 25.32 -3.51
C ASP A 21 5.05 26.32 -3.20
N PHE A 22 5.22 27.56 -3.63
CA PHE A 22 4.47 28.77 -3.34
C PHE A 22 2.92 28.69 -3.51
N ASP A 23 2.38 27.56 -4.06
CA ASP A 23 0.94 27.34 -4.28
C ASP A 23 0.33 26.20 -3.44
N GLY A 24 1.07 25.63 -2.47
CA GLY A 24 0.53 24.57 -1.59
C GLY A 24 0.36 23.19 -2.25
N ALA A 25 0.72 23.01 -3.51
CA ALA A 25 0.72 21.71 -4.17
C ALA A 25 2.02 20.95 -3.84
N SER A 26 1.91 19.65 -3.51
CA SER A 26 3.10 18.81 -3.28
C SER A 26 3.91 18.67 -4.58
N SER A 27 5.23 18.56 -4.46
CA SER A 27 6.12 18.32 -5.62
C SER A 27 5.78 17.02 -6.36
N LEU A 28 5.26 16.01 -5.64
CA LEU A 28 4.74 14.77 -6.20
C LEU A 28 3.53 15.05 -7.12
N TRP A 29 2.57 15.85 -6.66
CA TRP A 29 1.39 16.17 -7.45
C TRP A 29 1.76 16.90 -8.75
N LEU A 30 2.69 17.86 -8.68
CA LEU A 30 3.19 18.56 -9.87
C LEU A 30 3.89 17.59 -10.86
N ALA A 31 4.63 16.59 -10.34
CA ALA A 31 5.23 15.56 -11.17
C ALA A 31 4.16 14.70 -11.86
N ILE A 32 3.15 14.22 -11.11
CA ILE A 32 2.03 13.43 -11.66
C ILE A 32 1.28 14.21 -12.74
N ARG A 33 0.99 15.49 -12.53
CA ARG A 33 0.33 16.34 -13.54
C ARG A 33 1.14 16.50 -14.81
N ARG A 34 2.46 16.71 -14.67
CA ARG A 34 3.38 16.83 -15.83
C ARG A 34 3.44 15.53 -16.63
N GLU A 35 3.52 14.39 -15.94
CA GLU A 35 3.45 13.07 -16.57
C GLU A 35 2.12 12.88 -17.32
N ALA A 36 0.99 13.25 -16.72
CA ALA A 36 -0.32 13.16 -17.35
C ALA A 36 -0.42 14.01 -18.62
N HIS A 37 0.12 15.23 -18.65
CA HIS A 37 0.19 16.04 -19.86
C HIS A 37 0.97 15.35 -20.98
N ASN A 38 2.10 14.73 -20.67
CA ASN A 38 2.90 13.98 -21.64
C ASN A 38 2.13 12.76 -22.17
N LEU A 39 1.42 12.04 -21.29
CA LEU A 39 0.62 10.87 -21.66
C LEU A 39 -0.55 11.23 -22.58
N VAL A 40 -1.21 12.37 -22.37
CA VAL A 40 -2.24 12.89 -23.31
C VAL A 40 -1.67 13.10 -24.71
N ALA A 41 -0.45 13.64 -24.80
CA ALA A 41 0.20 13.88 -26.09
C ALA A 41 0.63 12.56 -26.77
N GLN A 42 1.02 11.55 -26.00
CA GLN A 42 1.44 10.23 -26.51
C GLN A 42 0.26 9.35 -26.92
N GLU A 43 -0.84 9.39 -26.15
CA GLU A 43 -2.02 8.54 -26.37
C GLU A 43 -3.31 9.36 -26.24
N PRO A 44 -3.68 10.12 -27.32
CA PRO A 44 -4.84 11.02 -27.29
C PRO A 44 -6.18 10.35 -27.01
N ILE A 45 -6.33 9.06 -27.31
CA ILE A 45 -7.57 8.30 -27.04
C ILE A 45 -7.88 8.21 -25.54
N LEU A 46 -6.84 8.27 -24.67
CA LEU A 46 -6.97 8.31 -23.23
C LEU A 46 -7.04 9.76 -22.68
N GLY A 47 -7.04 10.77 -23.55
CA GLY A 47 -7.03 12.17 -23.14
C GLY A 47 -8.13 12.53 -22.14
N SER A 48 -9.39 12.13 -22.44
CA SER A 48 -10.52 12.36 -21.53
C SER A 48 -10.33 11.71 -20.16
N PHE A 49 -9.74 10.52 -20.13
CA PHE A 49 -9.44 9.81 -18.88
C PHE A 49 -8.38 10.56 -18.04
N TYR A 50 -7.26 10.99 -18.64
CA TYR A 50 -6.23 11.74 -17.92
C TYR A 50 -6.73 13.10 -17.44
N HIS A 51 -7.56 13.79 -18.26
CA HIS A 51 -8.19 15.04 -17.84
C HIS A 51 -9.14 14.81 -16.67
N ALA A 52 -10.06 13.86 -16.77
CA ALA A 52 -11.03 13.58 -15.71
C ALA A 52 -10.38 13.13 -14.40
N THR A 53 -9.29 12.36 -14.47
CA THR A 53 -8.69 11.72 -13.30
C THR A 53 -7.58 12.57 -12.65
N ILE A 54 -6.85 13.38 -13.44
CA ILE A 54 -5.69 14.12 -12.93
C ILE A 54 -5.81 15.61 -13.26
N LEU A 55 -5.91 15.99 -14.56
CA LEU A 55 -5.63 17.34 -15.00
C LEU A 55 -6.70 18.37 -14.60
N ASN A 56 -7.95 17.95 -14.41
CA ASN A 56 -9.05 18.79 -13.94
C ASN A 56 -9.09 18.97 -12.41
N HIS A 57 -8.15 18.38 -11.67
CA HIS A 57 -8.07 18.50 -10.23
C HIS A 57 -6.96 19.48 -9.83
N GLU A 58 -7.23 20.30 -8.82
CA GLU A 58 -6.28 21.29 -8.30
C GLU A 58 -5.19 20.63 -7.44
N ASP A 59 -5.56 19.63 -6.65
CA ASP A 59 -4.69 18.95 -5.70
C ASP A 59 -4.79 17.42 -5.74
N PHE A 60 -3.82 16.77 -5.10
CA PHE A 60 -3.71 15.31 -5.02
C PHE A 60 -4.92 14.65 -4.35
N GLY A 61 -5.44 15.24 -3.27
CA GLY A 61 -6.57 14.68 -2.51
C GLY A 61 -7.86 14.69 -3.33
N SER A 62 -8.13 15.79 -4.05
CA SER A 62 -9.26 15.91 -4.97
C SER A 62 -9.21 14.87 -6.09
N ALA A 63 -8.02 14.65 -6.67
CA ALA A 63 -7.83 13.63 -7.71
C ALA A 63 -7.96 12.21 -7.15
N LEU A 64 -7.33 11.93 -6.01
CA LEU A 64 -7.38 10.60 -5.38
C LEU A 64 -8.81 10.23 -4.95
N SER A 65 -9.54 11.15 -4.33
CA SER A 65 -10.92 10.92 -3.93
C SER A 65 -11.83 10.62 -5.11
N PHE A 66 -11.68 11.38 -6.20
CA PHE A 66 -12.42 11.15 -7.45
C PHE A 66 -12.09 9.77 -8.04
N HIS A 67 -10.81 9.44 -8.13
CA HIS A 67 -10.37 8.19 -8.75
C HIS A 67 -10.81 6.97 -7.96
N LEU A 68 -10.61 6.95 -6.64
CA LEU A 68 -11.04 5.87 -5.76
C LEU A 68 -12.57 5.69 -5.78
N ALA A 69 -13.32 6.79 -5.69
CA ALA A 69 -14.77 6.75 -5.72
C ALA A 69 -15.29 6.10 -7.02
N ASN A 70 -14.73 6.47 -8.17
CA ASN A 70 -15.12 5.87 -9.45
C ASN A 70 -14.71 4.39 -9.58
N LYS A 71 -13.60 3.99 -8.98
CA LYS A 71 -13.16 2.58 -8.96
C LYS A 71 -14.04 1.69 -8.08
N LEU A 72 -14.64 2.26 -7.04
CA LEU A 72 -15.45 1.57 -6.04
C LEU A 72 -16.96 1.87 -6.20
N ASP A 73 -17.34 2.52 -7.31
CA ASP A 73 -18.73 2.81 -7.64
C ASP A 73 -19.58 1.53 -7.63
N SER A 74 -20.78 1.64 -7.07
CA SER A 74 -21.70 0.52 -7.04
C SER A 74 -23.15 1.00 -7.18
N GLY A 75 -24.04 0.10 -7.59
CA GLY A 75 -25.48 0.40 -7.67
C GLY A 75 -26.13 0.72 -6.31
N VAL A 76 -25.43 0.45 -5.19
CA VAL A 76 -25.92 0.71 -3.82
C VAL A 76 -25.37 2.02 -3.27
N LEU A 77 -24.09 2.30 -3.49
CA LEU A 77 -23.41 3.53 -3.07
C LEU A 77 -22.72 4.16 -4.28
N PRO A 78 -23.34 5.18 -4.90
CA PRO A 78 -22.80 5.87 -6.06
C PRO A 78 -21.49 6.58 -5.76
N ALA A 79 -20.59 6.68 -6.77
CA ALA A 79 -19.28 7.31 -6.68
C ALA A 79 -19.32 8.71 -6.03
N MET A 80 -20.32 9.51 -6.32
CA MET A 80 -20.46 10.87 -5.75
C MET A 80 -20.55 10.84 -4.22
N LEU A 81 -21.38 9.97 -3.64
CA LEU A 81 -21.51 9.85 -2.20
C LEU A 81 -20.25 9.25 -1.56
N LEU A 82 -19.62 8.28 -2.23
CA LEU A 82 -18.37 7.71 -1.75
C LEU A 82 -17.24 8.73 -1.77
N ARG A 83 -17.20 9.61 -2.80
CA ARG A 83 -16.24 10.71 -2.87
C ARG A 83 -16.37 11.66 -1.69
N ASP A 84 -17.58 12.02 -1.31
CA ASP A 84 -17.84 12.90 -0.16
C ASP A 84 -17.28 12.28 1.14
N VAL A 85 -17.49 10.97 1.35
CA VAL A 85 -16.92 10.24 2.50
C VAL A 85 -15.39 10.20 2.46
N ILE A 86 -14.79 9.99 1.29
CA ILE A 86 -13.32 9.97 1.14
C ILE A 86 -12.76 11.36 1.43
N CYS A 87 -13.37 12.42 0.90
CA CYS A 87 -12.97 13.81 1.18
C CYS A 87 -13.10 14.16 2.66
N GLU A 88 -14.19 13.73 3.32
CA GLU A 88 -14.38 13.90 4.77
C GLU A 88 -13.23 13.28 5.55
N ALA A 89 -12.88 12.02 5.26
CA ALA A 89 -11.80 11.31 5.94
C ALA A 89 -10.45 12.02 5.75
N MET A 90 -10.10 12.40 4.52
CA MET A 90 -8.84 13.08 4.19
C MET A 90 -8.75 14.48 4.82
N ALA A 91 -9.86 15.19 4.95
CA ALA A 91 -9.90 16.50 5.61
C ALA A 91 -9.78 16.38 7.13
N ALA A 92 -10.38 15.35 7.73
CA ALA A 92 -10.33 15.10 9.17
C ALA A 92 -8.98 14.52 9.61
N ASP A 93 -8.34 13.71 8.75
CA ASP A 93 -7.02 13.10 9.01
C ASP A 93 -6.07 13.31 7.82
N PRO A 94 -5.28 14.39 7.82
CA PRO A 94 -4.31 14.66 6.76
C PRO A 94 -3.20 13.60 6.63
N SER A 95 -3.02 12.73 7.63
CA SER A 95 -2.02 11.65 7.56
C SER A 95 -2.36 10.64 6.47
N ILE A 96 -3.63 10.50 6.09
CA ILE A 96 -4.09 9.65 4.99
C ILE A 96 -3.44 10.08 3.67
N LEU A 97 -3.49 11.38 3.35
CA LEU A 97 -2.89 11.90 2.12
C LEU A 97 -1.36 11.78 2.14
N LYS A 98 -0.75 12.10 3.28
CA LYS A 98 0.70 11.97 3.45
C LYS A 98 1.18 10.53 3.25
N ALA A 99 0.47 9.56 3.83
CA ALA A 99 0.79 8.15 3.64
C ALA A 99 0.60 7.73 2.17
N ALA A 100 -0.44 8.22 1.49
CA ALA A 100 -0.66 7.93 0.08
C ALA A 100 0.48 8.45 -0.83
N GLU A 101 1.00 9.63 -0.56
CA GLU A 101 2.16 10.18 -1.29
C GLU A 101 3.41 9.31 -1.07
N ILE A 102 3.68 8.91 0.17
CA ILE A 102 4.82 8.04 0.52
C ILE A 102 4.66 6.65 -0.13
N ASP A 103 3.44 6.09 -0.18
CA ASP A 103 3.17 4.79 -0.81
C ASP A 103 3.38 4.83 -2.34
N ILE A 104 3.07 5.96 -3.01
CA ILE A 104 3.40 6.16 -4.44
C ILE A 104 4.91 6.15 -4.65
N ILE A 105 5.65 6.90 -3.81
CA ILE A 105 7.12 6.98 -3.89
C ILE A 105 7.72 5.60 -3.67
N ALA A 106 7.27 4.88 -2.63
CA ALA A 106 7.70 3.52 -2.34
C ALA A 106 7.49 2.59 -3.54
N THR A 107 6.30 2.62 -4.13
CA THR A 107 5.97 1.79 -5.29
C THR A 107 6.88 2.10 -6.48
N ARG A 108 7.03 3.40 -6.83
CA ARG A 108 7.85 3.81 -7.97
C ARG A 108 9.33 3.50 -7.78
N THR A 109 9.85 3.59 -6.56
CA THR A 109 11.28 3.34 -6.29
C THR A 109 11.63 1.86 -6.20
N ARG A 110 10.69 1.02 -5.80
CA ARG A 110 10.90 -0.42 -5.55
C ARG A 110 10.54 -1.30 -6.74
N ASP A 111 9.57 -0.88 -7.56
CA ASP A 111 9.16 -1.63 -8.77
C ASP A 111 9.99 -1.18 -9.97
N PRO A 112 10.90 -2.02 -10.50
CA PRO A 112 11.71 -1.66 -11.67
C PRO A 112 10.88 -1.46 -12.95
N ALA A 113 9.65 -1.94 -13.01
CA ALA A 113 8.73 -1.73 -14.12
C ALA A 113 7.97 -0.40 -14.01
N CYS A 114 7.98 0.25 -12.85
CA CYS A 114 7.28 1.50 -12.58
C CYS A 114 8.19 2.71 -12.80
N SER A 115 8.08 3.36 -13.97
CA SER A 115 8.90 4.52 -14.33
C SER A 115 8.28 5.89 -13.98
N HIS A 116 6.98 5.95 -13.68
CA HIS A 116 6.22 7.17 -13.47
C HIS A 116 5.43 7.12 -12.16
N TYR A 117 5.29 8.25 -11.46
CA TYR A 117 4.44 8.36 -10.28
C TYR A 117 2.94 8.24 -10.61
N SER A 118 2.54 8.66 -11.81
CA SER A 118 1.18 8.51 -12.30
C SER A 118 0.77 7.05 -12.52
N THR A 119 1.71 6.13 -12.71
CA THR A 119 1.41 4.71 -12.96
C THR A 119 0.72 4.03 -11.79
N PRO A 120 1.27 4.02 -10.55
CA PRO A 120 0.58 3.44 -9.41
C PRO A 120 -0.73 4.19 -9.09
N PHE A 121 -0.74 5.53 -9.21
CA PHE A 121 -1.93 6.34 -9.00
C PHE A 121 -3.09 5.91 -9.91
N LEU A 122 -2.84 5.67 -11.21
CA LEU A 122 -3.88 5.38 -12.19
C LEU A 122 -4.26 3.90 -12.28
N TYR A 123 -3.28 2.99 -12.12
CA TYR A 123 -3.44 1.62 -12.59
C TYR A 123 -3.18 0.53 -11.55
N PHE A 124 -2.41 0.80 -10.47
CA PHE A 124 -2.04 -0.25 -9.55
C PHE A 124 -3.13 -0.47 -8.50
N LYS A 125 -3.83 -1.59 -8.62
CA LYS A 125 -4.94 -1.92 -7.72
C LYS A 125 -4.51 -2.11 -6.26
N GLY A 126 -3.25 -2.50 -5.99
CA GLY A 126 -2.69 -2.58 -4.65
C GLY A 126 -2.64 -1.20 -3.99
N PHE A 127 -2.20 -0.17 -4.72
CA PHE A 127 -2.24 1.20 -4.25
C PHE A 127 -3.68 1.66 -3.98
N HIS A 128 -4.60 1.42 -4.91
CA HIS A 128 -6.01 1.80 -4.73
C HIS A 128 -6.65 1.12 -3.50
N ALA A 129 -6.40 -0.19 -3.33
CA ALA A 129 -6.90 -0.95 -2.20
C ALA A 129 -6.37 -0.41 -0.86
N LEU A 130 -5.07 -0.09 -0.81
CA LEU A 130 -4.43 0.45 0.38
C LEU A 130 -5.00 1.82 0.76
N GLN A 131 -5.21 2.72 -0.22
CA GLN A 131 -5.77 4.04 0.08
C GLN A 131 -7.24 3.97 0.48
N ALA A 132 -8.03 3.10 -0.13
CA ALA A 132 -9.41 2.86 0.29
C ALA A 132 -9.49 2.22 1.69
N TYR A 133 -8.55 1.32 2.03
CA TYR A 133 -8.39 0.80 3.39
C TYR A 133 -8.15 1.93 4.39
N ARG A 134 -7.27 2.92 4.11
CA ARG A 134 -7.00 4.04 5.04
C ARG A 134 -8.26 4.82 5.38
N VAL A 135 -9.13 5.04 4.39
CA VAL A 135 -10.45 5.65 4.60
C VAL A 135 -11.35 4.75 5.47
N ALA A 136 -11.40 3.45 5.18
CA ALA A 136 -12.18 2.49 5.97
C ALA A 136 -11.66 2.39 7.42
N HIS A 137 -10.33 2.44 7.61
CA HIS A 137 -9.70 2.46 8.92
C HIS A 137 -10.09 3.71 9.73
N TRP A 138 -10.06 4.89 9.12
CA TRP A 138 -10.54 6.11 9.75
C TRP A 138 -12.01 6.00 10.16
N LEU A 139 -12.89 5.53 9.27
CA LEU A 139 -14.32 5.33 9.56
C LEU A 139 -14.54 4.34 10.72
N TRP A 140 -13.75 3.27 10.79
CA TRP A 140 -13.80 2.30 11.87
C TRP A 140 -13.60 2.96 13.24
N HIS A 141 -12.65 3.90 13.32
CA HIS A 141 -12.34 4.65 14.56
C HIS A 141 -13.27 5.85 14.80
N GLN A 142 -14.19 6.15 13.89
CA GLN A 142 -15.27 7.13 14.05
C GLN A 142 -16.62 6.47 14.39
N ASP A 143 -16.62 5.23 14.89
CA ASP A 143 -17.83 4.44 15.17
C ASP A 143 -18.75 4.23 13.94
N ARG A 144 -18.21 4.38 12.72
CA ARG A 144 -18.91 4.17 11.43
C ARG A 144 -18.58 2.81 10.83
N GLN A 145 -18.50 1.77 11.67
CA GLN A 145 -18.10 0.41 11.29
C GLN A 145 -18.92 -0.20 10.14
N PRO A 146 -20.26 -0.04 10.04
CA PRO A 146 -21.00 -0.57 8.90
C PRO A 146 -20.51 -0.03 7.56
N LEU A 147 -20.16 1.25 7.47
CA LEU A 147 -19.62 1.86 6.26
C LEU A 147 -18.16 1.43 5.98
N ALA A 148 -17.36 1.29 7.04
CA ALA A 148 -16.00 0.76 6.93
C ALA A 148 -15.97 -0.65 6.33
N VAL A 149 -16.84 -1.55 6.83
CA VAL A 149 -16.98 -2.92 6.32
C VAL A 149 -17.57 -2.94 4.91
N PHE A 150 -18.50 -2.02 4.59
CA PHE A 150 -18.99 -1.88 3.23
C PHE A 150 -17.87 -1.53 2.25
N ILE A 151 -17.00 -0.57 2.60
CA ILE A 151 -15.83 -0.20 1.77
C ILE A 151 -14.86 -1.39 1.65
N GLN A 152 -14.55 -2.09 2.74
CA GLN A 152 -13.75 -3.33 2.71
C GLN A 152 -14.30 -4.34 1.70
N ASN A 153 -15.62 -4.58 1.73
CA ASN A 153 -16.27 -5.48 0.78
C ASN A 153 -16.14 -5.01 -0.68
N GLN A 154 -16.33 -3.71 -0.94
CA GLN A 154 -16.15 -3.15 -2.29
C GLN A 154 -14.70 -3.29 -2.77
N VAL A 155 -13.70 -3.04 -1.90
CA VAL A 155 -12.28 -3.22 -2.18
C VAL A 155 -11.97 -4.69 -2.51
N SER A 156 -12.51 -5.61 -1.72
CA SER A 156 -12.35 -7.05 -1.95
C SER A 156 -12.93 -7.48 -3.29
N ALA A 157 -14.13 -7.01 -3.61
CA ALA A 157 -14.79 -7.32 -4.89
C ALA A 157 -14.08 -6.70 -6.11
N ALA A 158 -13.66 -5.43 -6.00
CA ALA A 158 -13.06 -4.69 -7.12
C ALA A 158 -11.59 -5.06 -7.36
N PHE A 159 -10.82 -5.26 -6.30
CA PHE A 159 -9.36 -5.39 -6.38
C PHE A 159 -8.83 -6.77 -5.97
N GLY A 160 -9.66 -7.62 -5.34
CA GLY A 160 -9.23 -8.91 -4.82
C GLY A 160 -8.27 -8.75 -3.62
N VAL A 161 -8.45 -7.71 -2.82
CA VAL A 161 -7.66 -7.38 -1.62
C VAL A 161 -8.59 -7.24 -0.44
N ASP A 162 -8.37 -7.99 0.61
CA ASP A 162 -9.19 -7.99 1.81
C ASP A 162 -8.37 -7.56 3.03
N ILE A 163 -8.46 -6.29 3.41
CA ILE A 163 -7.81 -5.73 4.59
C ILE A 163 -8.89 -5.30 5.57
N HIS A 164 -8.90 -5.92 6.76
CA HIS A 164 -9.88 -5.54 7.78
C HIS A 164 -9.67 -4.09 8.24
N PRO A 165 -10.73 -3.26 8.35
CA PRO A 165 -10.59 -1.85 8.71
C PRO A 165 -9.91 -1.59 10.06
N ALA A 166 -10.00 -2.52 11.01
CA ALA A 166 -9.33 -2.42 12.31
C ALA A 166 -7.83 -2.74 12.28
N ALA A 167 -7.32 -3.37 11.21
CA ALA A 167 -5.88 -3.60 11.06
C ALA A 167 -5.11 -2.26 11.09
N SER A 168 -3.86 -2.27 11.52
CA SER A 168 -3.02 -1.08 11.61
C SER A 168 -1.89 -1.17 10.57
N LEU A 169 -1.89 -0.27 9.60
CA LEU A 169 -0.86 -0.20 8.56
C LEU A 169 -0.17 1.17 8.59
N GLY A 170 1.15 1.15 8.55
CA GLY A 170 2.01 2.33 8.45
C GLY A 170 2.00 2.98 7.06
N SER A 171 3.10 3.63 6.71
CA SER A 171 3.33 4.31 5.43
C SER A 171 4.53 3.72 4.68
N GLY A 172 4.69 4.08 3.42
CA GLY A 172 5.71 3.46 2.57
C GLY A 172 5.42 1.98 2.29
N ILE A 173 4.16 1.61 2.28
CA ILE A 173 3.73 0.23 2.00
C ILE A 173 3.59 0.04 0.49
N MET A 174 4.19 -1.03 -0.03
CA MET A 174 3.98 -1.46 -1.41
C MET A 174 3.19 -2.76 -1.43
N LEU A 175 2.02 -2.76 -2.06
CA LEU A 175 1.23 -3.96 -2.35
C LEU A 175 1.41 -4.32 -3.83
N ASP A 176 2.37 -5.21 -4.12
CA ASP A 176 2.73 -5.57 -5.49
C ASP A 176 1.78 -6.64 -6.05
N HIS A 177 1.19 -6.37 -7.24
CA HIS A 177 0.12 -7.13 -7.88
C HIS A 177 -1.14 -7.29 -7.02
N ALA A 178 -1.01 -7.43 -5.74
CA ALA A 178 -1.97 -7.40 -4.65
C ALA A 178 -3.09 -8.46 -4.67
N THR A 179 -3.35 -9.15 -5.78
CA THR A 179 -4.43 -10.16 -5.86
C THR A 179 -4.32 -11.18 -4.74
N GLY A 180 -5.40 -11.39 -4.00
CA GLY A 180 -5.46 -12.42 -2.95
C GLY A 180 -4.75 -12.07 -1.64
N ILE A 181 -4.38 -10.81 -1.44
CA ILE A 181 -3.90 -10.35 -0.13
C ILE A 181 -5.07 -10.35 0.86
N VAL A 182 -4.85 -10.95 2.03
CA VAL A 182 -5.79 -10.95 3.15
C VAL A 182 -5.06 -10.52 4.43
N MET A 183 -5.61 -9.52 5.15
CA MET A 183 -5.09 -9.04 6.43
C MET A 183 -6.21 -9.00 7.46
N GLY A 184 -6.08 -9.80 8.51
CA GLY A 184 -7.09 -9.91 9.56
C GLY A 184 -7.11 -8.72 10.52
N GLU A 185 -8.15 -8.67 11.33
CA GLU A 185 -8.56 -7.56 12.21
C GLU A 185 -7.44 -6.95 13.08
N THR A 186 -6.60 -7.78 13.70
CA THR A 186 -5.55 -7.33 14.61
C THR A 186 -4.15 -7.36 14.00
N SER A 187 -4.06 -7.44 12.66
CA SER A 187 -2.78 -7.35 11.96
C SER A 187 -2.14 -5.99 12.14
N VAL A 188 -0.82 -5.98 12.31
CA VAL A 188 -0.01 -4.76 12.32
C VAL A 188 1.05 -4.89 11.23
N VAL A 189 1.15 -3.87 10.37
CA VAL A 189 2.18 -3.72 9.36
C VAL A 189 2.83 -2.37 9.57
N GLU A 190 4.10 -2.36 9.96
CA GLU A 190 4.86 -1.12 10.17
C GLU A 190 5.27 -0.48 8.83
N ASP A 191 6.01 0.64 8.92
CA ASP A 191 6.44 1.40 7.74
C ASP A 191 7.39 0.58 6.84
N ASP A 192 7.47 1.00 5.59
CA ASP A 192 8.44 0.51 4.61
C ASP A 192 8.38 -1.00 4.33
N VAL A 193 7.20 -1.60 4.43
CA VAL A 193 6.97 -3.02 4.14
C VAL A 193 6.57 -3.21 2.68
N SER A 194 7.10 -4.27 2.04
CA SER A 194 6.66 -4.69 0.69
C SER A 194 5.99 -6.06 0.75
N ILE A 195 4.81 -6.15 0.16
CA ILE A 195 3.93 -7.33 0.20
C ILE A 195 3.51 -7.71 -1.22
N LEU A 196 3.80 -8.92 -1.63
CA LEU A 196 3.38 -9.42 -2.93
C LEU A 196 1.98 -10.08 -2.87
N HIS A 197 1.47 -10.45 -4.03
CA HIS A 197 0.15 -11.10 -4.17
C HIS A 197 0.01 -12.39 -3.33
N GLU A 198 -1.24 -12.75 -3.02
CA GLU A 198 -1.62 -13.96 -2.26
C GLU A 198 -1.02 -14.08 -0.86
N VAL A 199 -0.48 -13.00 -0.28
CA VAL A 199 -0.02 -12.98 1.10
C VAL A 199 -1.20 -12.97 2.06
N THR A 200 -1.13 -13.79 3.12
CA THR A 200 -2.15 -13.84 4.17
C THR A 200 -1.53 -13.53 5.52
N LEU A 201 -2.08 -12.54 6.22
CA LEU A 201 -1.85 -12.27 7.64
C LEU A 201 -3.08 -12.78 8.41
N GLY A 202 -3.07 -14.06 8.79
CA GLY A 202 -4.23 -14.78 9.30
C GLY A 202 -4.12 -15.12 10.78
N GLY A 203 -5.27 -15.30 11.45
CA GLY A 203 -5.36 -15.89 12.78
C GLY A 203 -5.46 -17.41 12.73
N THR A 204 -5.30 -18.08 13.90
CA THR A 204 -5.45 -19.53 14.03
C THR A 204 -6.91 -20.01 13.98
N GLY A 205 -7.88 -19.07 14.04
CA GLY A 205 -9.30 -19.35 14.01
C GLY A 205 -9.91 -19.84 15.33
N LYS A 206 -9.10 -19.93 16.41
CA LYS A 206 -9.55 -20.44 17.71
C LYS A 206 -9.53 -19.40 18.83
N GLU A 207 -8.89 -18.26 18.59
CA GLU A 207 -8.66 -17.22 19.59
C GLU A 207 -9.49 -15.98 19.29
N SER A 208 -9.91 -15.27 20.34
CA SER A 208 -10.49 -13.94 20.28
C SER A 208 -9.46 -12.91 20.76
N GLY A 209 -9.65 -11.64 20.40
CA GLY A 209 -8.70 -10.59 20.75
C GLY A 209 -7.54 -10.51 19.77
N ASP A 210 -6.34 -10.25 20.28
CA ASP A 210 -5.14 -10.09 19.44
C ASP A 210 -4.66 -11.47 18.96
N ARG A 211 -4.81 -11.71 17.64
CA ARG A 211 -4.64 -13.04 17.04
C ARG A 211 -3.98 -13.06 15.67
N HIS A 212 -3.59 -11.88 15.16
CA HIS A 212 -3.01 -11.76 13.82
C HIS A 212 -1.55 -11.30 13.87
N PRO A 213 -0.78 -11.49 12.79
CA PRO A 213 0.65 -11.20 12.75
C PRO A 213 1.01 -9.72 12.92
N LYS A 214 2.23 -9.50 13.43
CA LYS A 214 2.89 -8.19 13.51
C LYS A 214 4.09 -8.18 12.57
N ILE A 215 4.01 -7.39 11.51
CA ILE A 215 5.05 -7.27 10.50
C ILE A 215 5.82 -5.99 10.77
N ARG A 216 7.10 -6.13 11.10
CA ARG A 216 7.96 -5.01 11.46
C ARG A 216 8.50 -4.29 10.24
N ARG A 217 9.10 -3.12 10.46
CA ARG A 217 9.63 -2.25 9.43
C ARG A 217 10.57 -2.97 8.46
N GLY A 218 10.53 -2.60 7.19
CA GLY A 218 11.46 -3.05 6.17
C GLY A 218 11.33 -4.53 5.76
N VAL A 219 10.29 -5.23 6.22
CA VAL A 219 10.03 -6.64 5.91
C VAL A 219 9.58 -6.81 4.48
N LEU A 220 10.10 -7.84 3.80
CA LEU A 220 9.63 -8.32 2.50
C LEU A 220 8.83 -9.61 2.65
N LEU A 221 7.54 -9.58 2.30
CA LEU A 221 6.69 -10.76 2.22
C LEU A 221 6.52 -11.16 0.74
N SER A 222 7.20 -12.22 0.33
CA SER A 222 7.13 -12.70 -1.05
C SER A 222 5.80 -13.38 -1.39
N ALA A 223 5.55 -13.57 -2.69
CA ALA A 223 4.28 -14.07 -3.21
C ALA A 223 3.79 -15.35 -2.53
N GLY A 224 2.52 -15.37 -2.14
CA GLY A 224 1.88 -16.55 -1.56
C GLY A 224 2.29 -16.88 -0.12
N ALA A 225 3.09 -16.06 0.55
CA ALA A 225 3.46 -16.31 1.95
C ALA A 225 2.24 -16.25 2.88
N LYS A 226 2.16 -17.19 3.83
CA LYS A 226 1.09 -17.28 4.83
C LYS A 226 1.71 -17.12 6.22
N ILE A 227 1.37 -16.05 6.91
CA ILE A 227 1.80 -15.77 8.28
C ILE A 227 0.58 -15.96 9.17
N ILE A 228 0.63 -16.96 10.07
CA ILE A 228 -0.55 -17.43 10.77
C ILE A 228 -0.34 -17.39 12.29
N GLY A 229 -1.22 -16.70 12.98
CA GLY A 229 -1.23 -16.55 14.43
C GLY A 229 -0.75 -15.19 14.89
N ASN A 230 -0.81 -14.94 16.19
CA ASN A 230 -0.27 -13.73 16.81
C ASN A 230 1.26 -13.88 16.97
N ILE A 231 1.96 -13.77 15.86
CA ILE A 231 3.40 -13.92 15.75
C ILE A 231 4.04 -12.66 15.16
N GLU A 232 5.32 -12.49 15.43
CA GLU A 232 6.08 -11.34 14.95
C GLU A 232 7.02 -11.76 13.81
N VAL A 233 7.03 -10.96 12.73
CA VAL A 233 8.08 -10.99 11.70
C VAL A 233 8.97 -9.78 11.94
N GLY A 234 10.18 -10.02 12.43
CA GLY A 234 11.11 -9.00 12.90
C GLY A 234 11.60 -8.08 11.79
N GLU A 235 12.08 -6.90 12.21
CA GLU A 235 12.56 -5.83 11.33
C GLU A 235 13.56 -6.35 10.28
N GLY A 236 13.39 -5.91 9.04
CA GLY A 236 14.27 -6.30 7.94
C GLY A 236 14.32 -7.80 7.64
N ALA A 237 13.35 -8.59 8.11
CA ALA A 237 13.26 -9.99 7.74
C ALA A 237 12.68 -10.17 6.33
N LYS A 238 12.96 -11.31 5.71
CA LYS A 238 12.43 -11.71 4.42
C LYS A 238 11.71 -13.07 4.53
N VAL A 239 10.49 -13.12 4.04
CA VAL A 239 9.72 -14.37 3.94
C VAL A 239 9.67 -14.80 2.48
N GLY A 240 10.23 -15.97 2.18
CA GLY A 240 10.29 -16.54 0.84
C GLY A 240 8.91 -16.91 0.28
N ALA A 241 8.79 -16.93 -1.04
CA ALA A 241 7.52 -17.22 -1.72
C ALA A 241 6.92 -18.57 -1.32
N GLY A 242 5.59 -18.62 -1.14
CA GLY A 242 4.85 -19.83 -0.77
C GLY A 242 5.11 -20.36 0.64
N SER A 243 5.82 -19.63 1.47
CA SER A 243 6.17 -20.07 2.84
C SER A 243 4.98 -20.01 3.79
N VAL A 244 4.95 -20.91 4.77
CA VAL A 244 3.97 -20.90 5.86
C VAL A 244 4.70 -20.67 7.18
N VAL A 245 4.56 -19.47 7.73
CA VAL A 245 5.20 -19.01 8.97
C VAL A 245 4.23 -19.19 10.12
N LEU A 246 4.65 -19.97 11.12
CA LEU A 246 3.84 -20.36 12.30
C LEU A 246 4.50 -19.98 13.62
N GLU A 247 5.70 -19.41 13.60
CA GLU A 247 6.50 -19.02 14.76
C GLU A 247 7.12 -17.65 14.50
N ASP A 248 7.53 -16.94 15.55
CA ASP A 248 8.22 -15.66 15.44
C ASP A 248 9.47 -15.77 14.55
N VAL A 249 9.67 -14.74 13.71
CA VAL A 249 10.84 -14.62 12.84
C VAL A 249 11.76 -13.53 13.41
N PRO A 250 13.01 -13.87 13.76
CA PRO A 250 13.97 -12.87 14.23
C PRO A 250 14.25 -11.77 13.19
N PRO A 251 14.71 -10.57 13.63
CA PRO A 251 15.12 -9.52 12.71
C PRO A 251 16.25 -9.96 11.77
N HIS A 252 16.25 -9.40 10.55
CA HIS A 252 17.30 -9.57 9.54
C HIS A 252 17.63 -11.04 9.21
N VAL A 253 16.62 -11.90 9.16
CA VAL A 253 16.77 -13.28 8.67
C VAL A 253 15.85 -13.54 7.47
N THR A 254 16.22 -14.51 6.65
CA THR A 254 15.38 -15.06 5.59
C THR A 254 14.78 -16.38 6.08
N VAL A 255 13.45 -16.50 6.00
CA VAL A 255 12.74 -17.75 6.27
C VAL A 255 12.03 -18.24 5.01
N ALA A 256 12.00 -19.57 4.81
CA ALA A 256 11.29 -20.19 3.69
C ALA A 256 10.82 -21.60 4.01
N GLY A 257 9.82 -22.08 3.28
CA GLY A 257 9.30 -23.45 3.34
C GLY A 257 7.97 -23.60 4.09
N VAL A 258 7.50 -24.87 4.21
CA VAL A 258 6.23 -25.25 4.85
C VAL A 258 6.48 -26.42 5.82
N PRO A 259 6.51 -26.19 7.16
CA PRO A 259 6.57 -24.87 7.80
C PRO A 259 7.89 -24.14 7.49
N ALA A 260 7.87 -22.80 7.56
CA ALA A 260 9.05 -21.98 7.27
C ALA A 260 10.15 -22.18 8.31
N LYS A 261 11.40 -22.19 7.84
CA LYS A 261 12.60 -22.26 8.68
C LYS A 261 13.59 -21.19 8.21
N ILE A 262 14.51 -20.80 9.09
CA ILE A 262 15.60 -19.88 8.72
C ILE A 262 16.48 -20.58 7.68
N VAL A 263 16.64 -19.92 6.51
CA VAL A 263 17.45 -20.41 5.40
C VAL A 263 18.66 -19.53 5.13
N GLY A 264 18.72 -18.32 5.72
CA GLY A 264 19.82 -17.38 5.51
C GLY A 264 19.55 -16.02 6.12
N ARG A 265 20.19 -15.01 5.56
CA ARG A 265 19.98 -13.60 5.87
C ARG A 265 19.76 -12.82 4.57
N PRO A 266 18.92 -11.76 4.59
CA PRO A 266 18.84 -10.88 3.44
C PRO A 266 20.18 -10.21 3.14
N GLY A 267 20.51 -10.03 1.88
CA GLY A 267 21.71 -9.30 1.45
C GLY A 267 21.69 -7.81 1.87
N CYS A 268 20.63 -7.30 2.49
CA CYS A 268 20.42 -5.90 2.89
C CYS A 268 19.63 -5.75 4.19
N ASP A 269 19.74 -4.60 4.86
CA ASP A 269 19.06 -4.34 6.13
C ASP A 269 17.55 -4.18 5.94
N SER A 270 17.13 -3.65 4.78
CA SER A 270 15.71 -3.42 4.42
C SER A 270 15.36 -4.14 3.11
N PRO A 271 15.10 -5.46 3.13
CA PRO A 271 14.80 -6.23 1.92
C PRO A 271 13.55 -5.74 1.18
N ALA A 272 12.62 -5.08 1.86
CA ALA A 272 11.47 -4.47 1.25
C ALA A 272 11.83 -3.35 0.26
N LEU A 273 12.94 -2.65 0.46
CA LEU A 273 13.39 -1.57 -0.43
C LEU A 273 14.18 -2.12 -1.64
N ASP A 274 14.87 -3.24 -1.46
CA ASP A 274 15.67 -3.88 -2.50
C ASP A 274 14.85 -4.80 -3.41
N MET A 275 13.71 -5.30 -2.90
CA MET A 275 12.79 -6.22 -3.60
C MET A 275 13.46 -7.49 -4.15
N ASN A 276 14.64 -7.84 -3.67
CA ASN A 276 15.32 -9.07 -4.05
C ASN A 276 14.64 -10.29 -3.41
N GLN A 277 14.00 -11.11 -4.23
CA GLN A 277 13.27 -12.31 -3.80
C GLN A 277 14.12 -13.59 -3.82
N SER A 278 15.39 -13.52 -4.22
CA SER A 278 16.31 -14.69 -4.19
C SER A 278 16.46 -15.20 -2.75
N LEU A 279 16.44 -16.52 -2.59
CA LEU A 279 16.70 -17.17 -1.29
C LEU A 279 18.18 -17.50 -1.09
N ALA A 280 18.95 -17.53 -2.16
CA ALA A 280 20.38 -17.73 -2.17
C ALA A 280 21.09 -16.37 -2.30
N ASP A 281 21.69 -15.91 -1.22
CA ASP A 281 22.67 -14.83 -1.20
C ASP A 281 24.08 -15.41 -1.04
#